data_46914e4796a130e66be061f50dd28ccf
#
_entry.id   46914e4796a130e66be061f50dd28ccf
#
_cell.length_a   1.000
_cell.length_b   1.000
_cell.length_c   1.000
_cell.angle_alpha   90.00
_cell.angle_beta   90.00
_cell.angle_gamma   90.00
#
_symmetry.space_group_name_H-M   'P 1'
#
loop_
_entity.id
_entity.type
_entity.pdbx_description
1 polymer ?
#
loop_
_entity_poly.entity_id
_entity_poly.type
_entity_poly.pdbx_seq_one_letter_code
_entity_poly.pdbx_strand_id
1 'polypeptide(L)'
;MAQKSDFKTVETDLDELEEKIRKHRRKIAKRIIIVVAAVVALFLIVWLWMALRTYKSFDVKNSVEQKDKSAVSFVDFCGAVVEYSNDGVLYTDSDGNRIWNQAFEMSSPQVVTCESFMTIYDRGGTDLYIMDKKGVKKEIGTSWPIIKACIASQGTVAVLVSENENYYVKLYDCLLYTSPSPRDISGSRMPSSA
;
A
#
# COMPACT_ATOMS: atom_id res chain seq x y z
N MET A 1 -62.58 -40.23 57.16
CA MET A 1 -62.76 -39.53 55.86
C MET A 1 -62.16 -38.12 55.97
N ALA A 2 -60.89 -37.99 55.92
CA ALA A 2 -60.23 -36.63 55.89
C ALA A 2 -58.80 -36.76 55.40
N GLN A 3 -58.57 -36.92 54.07
CA GLN A 3 -57.21 -36.87 53.54
C GLN A 3 -57.17 -36.61 52.04
N LYS A 4 -58.24 -36.04 51.47
CA LYS A 4 -58.28 -35.76 50.01
C LYS A 4 -58.27 -34.28 49.67
N SER A 5 -58.29 -33.37 50.66
CA SER A 5 -58.27 -31.93 50.45
C SER A 5 -56.90 -31.31 50.47
N ASP A 6 -55.92 -31.88 51.19
CA ASP A 6 -54.58 -31.30 51.29
C ASP A 6 -53.72 -31.46 50.04
N PHE A 7 -53.91 -32.51 49.25
CA PHE A 7 -53.15 -32.75 48.01
C PHE A 7 -53.48 -31.74 46.89
N LYS A 8 -54.71 -31.29 46.85
CA LYS A 8 -55.23 -30.40 45.81
C LYS A 8 -54.78 -28.94 46.03
N THR A 9 -54.57 -28.54 47.29
CA THR A 9 -54.03 -27.23 47.65
C THR A 9 -52.52 -27.12 47.39
N VAL A 10 -51.76 -28.21 47.55
CA VAL A 10 -50.32 -28.24 47.27
C VAL A 10 -50.04 -28.21 45.76
N GLU A 11 -50.83 -28.88 44.93
CA GLU A 11 -50.67 -28.78 43.46
C GLU A 11 -51.00 -27.39 42.94
N THR A 12 -52.05 -26.72 43.46
CA THR A 12 -52.39 -25.35 43.04
C THR A 12 -51.29 -24.32 43.46
N ASP A 13 -50.63 -24.54 44.59
CA ASP A 13 -49.56 -23.68 45.07
C ASP A 13 -48.25 -23.83 44.22
N LEU A 14 -47.99 -25.06 43.76
CA LEU A 14 -46.84 -25.34 42.88
C LEU A 14 -47.03 -24.69 41.49
N ASP A 15 -48.22 -24.76 40.91
CA ASP A 15 -48.54 -24.15 39.61
C ASP A 15 -48.46 -22.61 39.67
N GLU A 16 -48.90 -21.99 40.76
CA GLU A 16 -48.76 -20.55 40.99
C GLU A 16 -47.27 -20.11 41.16
N LEU A 17 -46.50 -20.96 41.83
CA LEU A 17 -45.05 -20.72 41.98
C LEU A 17 -44.30 -20.83 40.66
N GLU A 18 -44.62 -21.82 39.83
CA GLU A 18 -44.05 -21.98 38.51
C GLU A 18 -44.41 -20.80 37.57
N GLU A 19 -45.65 -20.32 37.66
CA GLU A 19 -46.06 -19.16 36.86
C GLU A 19 -45.33 -17.88 37.31
N LYS A 20 -45.17 -17.67 38.62
CA LYS A 20 -44.41 -16.54 39.18
C LYS A 20 -42.92 -16.61 38.76
N ILE A 21 -42.33 -17.81 38.82
CA ILE A 21 -40.95 -18.04 38.38
C ILE A 21 -40.78 -17.78 36.86
N ARG A 22 -41.73 -18.23 36.05
CA ARG A 22 -41.74 -18.04 34.62
C ARG A 22 -41.87 -16.55 34.23
N LYS A 23 -42.76 -15.83 34.92
CA LYS A 23 -42.95 -14.38 34.76
C LYS A 23 -41.67 -13.62 35.18
N HIS A 24 -41.02 -14.03 36.26
CA HIS A 24 -39.80 -13.43 36.75
C HIS A 24 -38.62 -13.68 35.79
N ARG A 25 -38.45 -14.92 35.32
CA ARG A 25 -37.44 -15.26 34.31
C ARG A 25 -37.64 -14.48 33.01
N ARG A 26 -38.87 -14.32 32.53
CA ARG A 26 -39.17 -13.50 31.35
C ARG A 26 -38.82 -12.02 31.55
N LYS A 27 -39.06 -11.48 32.75
CA LYS A 27 -38.68 -10.08 33.08
C LYS A 27 -37.14 -9.91 33.12
N ILE A 28 -36.44 -10.88 33.72
CA ILE A 28 -34.99 -10.89 33.77
C ILE A 28 -34.41 -11.05 32.34
N ALA A 29 -34.91 -12.01 31.56
CA ALA A 29 -34.47 -12.22 30.19
C ALA A 29 -34.65 -10.95 29.33
N LYS A 30 -35.81 -10.29 29.45
CA LYS A 30 -36.02 -9.01 28.73
C LYS A 30 -35.00 -7.92 29.16
N ARG A 31 -34.69 -7.82 30.44
CA ARG A 31 -33.69 -6.84 30.95
C ARG A 31 -32.31 -7.18 30.42
N ILE A 32 -31.92 -8.47 30.41
CA ILE A 32 -30.63 -8.91 29.88
C ILE A 32 -30.55 -8.60 28.39
N ILE A 33 -31.59 -8.88 27.60
CA ILE A 33 -31.64 -8.59 26.16
C ILE A 33 -31.48 -7.09 25.90
N ILE A 34 -32.13 -6.23 26.68
CA ILE A 34 -32.03 -4.78 26.56
C ILE A 34 -30.59 -4.31 26.86
N VAL A 35 -29.95 -4.84 27.90
CA VAL A 35 -28.57 -4.48 28.26
C VAL A 35 -27.61 -4.93 27.17
N VAL A 36 -27.75 -6.16 26.65
CA VAL A 36 -26.93 -6.67 25.56
C VAL A 36 -27.12 -5.83 24.28
N ALA A 37 -28.37 -5.51 23.95
CA ALA A 37 -28.65 -4.64 22.79
C ALA A 37 -28.04 -3.24 22.95
N ALA A 38 -28.07 -2.67 24.15
CA ALA A 38 -27.45 -1.37 24.43
C ALA A 38 -25.93 -1.42 24.30
N VAL A 39 -25.28 -2.49 24.77
CA VAL A 39 -23.82 -2.69 24.62
C VAL A 39 -23.43 -2.84 23.16
N VAL A 40 -24.20 -3.64 22.40
CA VAL A 40 -23.95 -3.82 20.95
C VAL A 40 -24.14 -2.50 20.20
N ALA A 41 -25.19 -1.73 20.51
CA ALA A 41 -25.42 -0.43 19.90
C ALA A 41 -24.27 0.55 20.19
N LEU A 42 -23.78 0.59 21.43
CA LEU A 42 -22.65 1.41 21.84
C LEU A 42 -21.37 1.01 21.08
N PHE A 43 -21.13 -0.29 20.94
CA PHE A 43 -19.99 -0.80 20.17
C PHE A 43 -20.07 -0.41 18.69
N LEU A 44 -21.27 -0.51 18.09
CA LEU A 44 -21.51 -0.10 16.71
C LEU A 44 -21.32 1.41 16.52
N ILE A 45 -21.76 2.24 17.46
CA ILE A 45 -21.57 3.69 17.41
C ILE A 45 -20.07 4.03 17.46
N VAL A 46 -19.32 3.42 18.37
CA VAL A 46 -17.87 3.64 18.49
C VAL A 46 -17.15 3.16 17.23
N TRP A 47 -17.52 1.99 16.71
CA TRP A 47 -16.95 1.45 15.47
C TRP A 47 -17.25 2.36 14.27
N LEU A 48 -18.49 2.82 14.14
CA LEU A 48 -18.91 3.74 13.07
C LEU A 48 -18.19 5.08 13.19
N TRP A 49 -18.04 5.60 14.43
CA TRP A 49 -17.34 6.85 14.68
C TRP A 49 -15.84 6.72 14.32
N MET A 50 -15.23 5.58 14.62
CA MET A 50 -13.85 5.29 14.26
C MET A 50 -13.67 5.10 12.74
N ALA A 51 -14.63 4.42 12.08
CA ALA A 51 -14.63 4.21 10.63
C ALA A 51 -14.88 5.51 9.83
N LEU A 52 -15.73 6.41 10.36
CA LEU A 52 -16.04 7.70 9.73
C LEU A 52 -15.06 8.81 10.13
N ARG A 53 -14.12 8.54 11.01
CA ARG A 53 -13.10 9.50 11.41
C ARG A 53 -12.12 9.73 10.27
N THR A 54 -12.50 10.62 9.36
CA THR A 54 -11.60 11.10 8.32
C THR A 54 -10.53 11.97 8.99
N TYR A 55 -9.28 11.60 8.84
CA TYR A 55 -8.15 12.42 9.28
C TYR A 55 -8.12 13.69 8.42
N LYS A 56 -8.68 14.78 8.96
CA LYS A 56 -8.75 16.09 8.27
C LYS A 56 -7.54 16.98 8.54
N SER A 57 -6.68 16.60 9.46
CA SER A 57 -5.49 17.36 9.82
C SER A 57 -4.28 16.43 9.90
N PHE A 58 -3.20 16.86 9.33
CA PHE A 58 -1.88 16.28 9.54
C PHE A 58 -1.10 17.23 10.45
N ASP A 59 -0.46 16.67 11.46
CA ASP A 59 0.50 17.41 12.26
C ASP A 59 1.87 17.30 11.61
N VAL A 60 2.46 18.44 11.25
CA VAL A 60 3.83 18.50 10.78
C VAL A 60 4.75 18.23 11.96
N LYS A 61 5.24 17.00 12.07
CA LYS A 61 6.16 16.60 13.15
C LYS A 61 7.56 17.18 12.96
N ASN A 62 7.95 17.37 11.73
CA ASN A 62 9.27 17.90 11.40
C ASN A 62 9.19 18.72 10.11
N SER A 63 9.83 19.86 10.07
CA SER A 63 10.01 20.66 8.86
C SER A 63 11.49 20.93 8.69
N VAL A 64 12.07 20.46 7.61
CA VAL A 64 13.45 20.73 7.26
C VAL A 64 13.46 21.86 6.24
N GLU A 65 14.12 22.95 6.58
CA GLU A 65 14.28 24.08 5.66
C GLU A 65 15.33 23.71 4.59
N GLN A 66 14.88 23.66 3.34
CA GLN A 66 15.75 23.33 2.22
C GLN A 66 16.56 24.55 1.82
N LYS A 67 17.89 24.42 1.83
CA LYS A 67 18.80 25.50 1.51
C LYS A 67 19.03 25.70 0.01
N ASP A 68 18.72 24.70 -0.80
CA ASP A 68 18.95 24.73 -2.24
C ASP A 68 17.65 25.03 -3.00
N LYS A 69 17.72 26.06 -3.86
CA LYS A 69 16.61 26.57 -4.65
C LYS A 69 16.45 25.90 -6.02
N SER A 70 17.13 24.78 -6.27
CA SER A 70 16.95 24.00 -7.50
C SER A 70 15.54 23.37 -7.49
N ALA A 71 14.95 23.22 -8.66
CA ALA A 71 13.64 22.58 -8.81
C ALA A 71 13.73 21.11 -8.34
N VAL A 72 13.19 20.87 -7.16
CA VAL A 72 13.23 19.56 -6.50
C VAL A 72 11.85 18.95 -6.54
N SER A 73 11.79 17.67 -6.85
CA SER A 73 10.58 16.88 -6.82
C SER A 73 10.66 15.81 -5.74
N PHE A 74 9.50 15.43 -5.20
CA PHE A 74 9.41 14.46 -4.11
C PHE A 74 8.50 13.30 -4.50
N VAL A 75 8.91 12.09 -4.12
CA VAL A 75 8.14 10.86 -4.31
C VAL A 75 8.20 10.02 -3.04
N ASP A 76 7.08 9.41 -2.67
CA ASP A 76 7.06 8.40 -1.61
C ASP A 76 7.67 7.08 -2.09
N PHE A 77 8.55 6.51 -1.28
CA PHE A 77 9.15 5.22 -1.54
C PHE A 77 9.33 4.44 -0.24
N CYS A 78 8.59 3.34 -0.10
CA CYS A 78 8.68 2.44 1.05
C CYS A 78 8.48 3.12 2.42
N GLY A 79 7.61 4.14 2.50
CA GLY A 79 7.31 4.88 3.73
C GLY A 79 8.37 5.92 4.13
N ALA A 80 9.25 6.26 3.21
CA ALA A 80 10.25 7.31 3.34
C ALA A 80 10.20 8.22 2.10
N VAL A 81 10.92 9.31 2.08
CA VAL A 81 10.84 10.34 1.03
C VAL A 81 12.07 10.28 0.13
N VAL A 82 11.83 10.21 -1.16
CA VAL A 82 12.82 10.40 -2.21
C VAL A 82 12.71 11.82 -2.72
N GLU A 83 13.74 12.59 -2.53
CA GLU A 83 13.94 13.93 -3.09
C GLU A 83 14.87 13.83 -4.30
N TYR A 84 14.50 14.36 -5.46
CA TYR A 84 15.33 14.31 -6.65
C TYR A 84 15.32 15.61 -7.43
N SER A 85 16.45 15.89 -8.06
CA SER A 85 16.72 17.04 -8.89
C SER A 85 17.53 16.62 -10.12
N ASN A 86 17.92 17.58 -10.95
CA ASN A 86 18.80 17.33 -12.09
C ASN A 86 20.19 16.81 -11.68
N ASP A 87 20.64 17.14 -10.46
CA ASP A 87 21.99 16.87 -9.97
C ASP A 87 22.09 15.60 -9.11
N GLY A 88 20.94 14.98 -8.77
CA GLY A 88 20.96 13.78 -7.95
C GLY A 88 19.65 13.45 -7.25
N VAL A 89 19.73 12.44 -6.42
CA VAL A 89 18.64 11.93 -5.61
C VAL A 89 19.09 11.74 -4.17
N LEU A 90 18.20 12.06 -3.25
CA LEU A 90 18.38 11.90 -1.81
C LEU A 90 17.24 11.05 -1.26
N TYR A 91 17.55 10.03 -0.49
CA TYR A 91 16.58 9.20 0.22
C TYR A 91 16.66 9.47 1.72
N THR A 92 15.53 9.85 2.29
CA THR A 92 15.41 10.37 3.66
C THR A 92 14.32 9.60 4.39
N ASP A 93 14.56 9.22 5.64
CA ASP A 93 13.55 8.58 6.47
C ASP A 93 12.44 9.55 6.92
N SER A 94 11.45 9.03 7.64
CA SER A 94 10.34 9.83 8.19
C SER A 94 10.78 10.89 9.21
N ASP A 95 11.96 10.75 9.79
CA ASP A 95 12.52 11.66 10.78
C ASP A 95 13.42 12.74 10.15
N GLY A 96 13.61 12.69 8.83
CA GLY A 96 14.44 13.63 8.08
C GLY A 96 15.93 13.25 8.05
N ASN A 97 16.30 12.06 8.50
CA ASN A 97 17.70 11.63 8.43
C ASN A 97 17.98 11.05 7.03
N ARG A 98 19.13 11.44 6.49
CA ARG A 98 19.59 10.93 5.21
C ARG A 98 19.97 9.45 5.33
N ILE A 99 19.34 8.59 4.52
CA ILE A 99 19.67 7.18 4.43
C ILE A 99 20.81 6.99 3.43
N TRP A 100 20.65 7.52 2.21
CA TRP A 100 21.69 7.55 1.18
C TRP A 100 21.42 8.68 0.17
N ASN A 101 22.42 9.00 -0.63
CA ASN A 101 22.29 9.89 -1.77
C ASN A 101 23.09 9.38 -2.95
N GLN A 102 22.65 9.71 -4.15
CA GLN A 102 23.34 9.44 -5.41
C GLN A 102 23.37 10.71 -6.25
N ALA A 103 24.55 11.11 -6.66
CA ALA A 103 24.72 12.20 -7.61
C ALA A 103 24.65 11.65 -9.05
N PHE A 104 24.05 12.41 -9.93
CA PHE A 104 24.01 12.20 -11.38
C PHE A 104 23.77 13.55 -12.06
N GLU A 105 23.92 13.61 -13.37
CA GLU A 105 23.56 14.77 -14.19
C GLU A 105 22.48 14.34 -15.18
N MET A 106 21.25 14.82 -14.99
CA MET A 106 20.11 14.53 -15.86
C MET A 106 19.38 15.81 -16.23
N SER A 107 18.93 15.90 -17.48
CA SER A 107 18.21 17.07 -17.98
C SER A 107 16.75 17.09 -17.56
N SER A 108 16.11 15.92 -17.50
CA SER A 108 14.71 15.77 -17.16
C SER A 108 14.47 14.46 -16.37
N PRO A 109 14.97 14.40 -15.11
CA PRO A 109 14.85 13.20 -14.30
C PRO A 109 13.41 12.85 -13.99
N GLN A 110 13.10 11.57 -14.12
CA GLN A 110 11.79 11.01 -13.77
C GLN A 110 11.99 9.82 -12.84
N VAL A 111 11.18 9.73 -11.79
CA VAL A 111 11.22 8.65 -10.83
C VAL A 111 9.96 7.82 -10.95
N VAL A 112 10.11 6.49 -10.96
CA VAL A 112 9.01 5.53 -10.87
C VAL A 112 9.34 4.53 -9.77
N THR A 113 8.40 4.33 -8.87
CA THR A 113 8.53 3.44 -7.72
C THR A 113 7.62 2.22 -7.86
N CYS A 114 8.05 1.08 -7.36
CA CYS A 114 7.24 -0.13 -7.25
C CYS A 114 7.72 -0.96 -6.06
N GLU A 115 6.92 -1.01 -4.99
CA GLU A 115 7.21 -1.75 -3.76
C GLU A 115 8.62 -1.47 -3.19
N SER A 116 9.57 -2.38 -3.44
CA SER A 116 10.93 -2.34 -2.88
C SER A 116 11.98 -1.78 -3.84
N PHE A 117 11.59 -1.47 -5.06
CA PHE A 117 12.47 -0.95 -6.09
C PHE A 117 11.97 0.37 -6.66
N MET A 118 12.90 1.20 -7.10
CA MET A 118 12.62 2.39 -7.88
C MET A 118 13.59 2.52 -9.03
N THR A 119 13.17 3.22 -10.07
CA THR A 119 14.03 3.61 -11.18
C THR A 119 13.99 5.12 -11.38
N ILE A 120 15.15 5.68 -11.62
CA ILE A 120 15.31 7.07 -12.04
C ILE A 120 15.90 7.05 -13.45
N TYR A 121 15.30 7.80 -14.34
CA TYR A 121 15.78 7.89 -15.73
C TYR A 121 15.68 9.32 -16.26
N ASP A 122 16.57 9.67 -17.18
CA ASP A 122 16.51 10.93 -17.89
C ASP A 122 15.55 10.83 -19.08
N ARG A 123 14.44 11.56 -19.02
CA ARG A 123 13.47 11.62 -20.12
C ARG A 123 14.04 12.43 -21.28
N GLY A 124 14.30 11.77 -22.41
CA GLY A 124 15.00 12.33 -23.57
C GLY A 124 16.50 12.14 -23.53
N GLY A 125 17.05 11.69 -22.41
CA GLY A 125 18.44 11.24 -22.26
C GLY A 125 18.57 9.73 -22.38
N THR A 126 19.73 9.22 -21.97
CA THR A 126 20.10 7.79 -22.11
C THR A 126 20.30 7.08 -20.79
N ASP A 127 20.37 7.82 -19.69
CA ASP A 127 20.79 7.29 -18.39
C ASP A 127 19.60 6.83 -17.56
N LEU A 128 19.76 5.68 -16.92
CA LEU A 128 18.78 5.05 -16.07
C LEU A 128 19.47 4.36 -14.89
N TYR A 129 18.94 4.56 -13.69
CA TYR A 129 19.38 3.93 -12.47
C TYR A 129 18.26 3.05 -11.89
N ILE A 130 18.60 1.84 -11.48
CA ILE A 130 17.74 0.97 -10.70
C ILE A 130 18.24 1.00 -9.26
N MET A 131 17.35 1.28 -8.33
CA MET A 131 17.67 1.47 -6.91
C MET A 131 16.72 0.68 -6.01
N ASP A 132 17.19 0.40 -4.80
CA ASP A 132 16.38 -0.12 -3.71
C ASP A 132 16.57 0.74 -2.44
N LYS A 133 16.03 0.29 -1.32
CA LYS A 133 16.21 0.95 -0.01
C LYS A 133 17.67 1.13 0.42
N LYS A 134 18.60 0.38 -0.18
CA LYS A 134 20.03 0.40 0.17
C LYS A 134 20.86 1.27 -0.77
N GLY A 135 20.26 1.78 -1.85
CA GLY A 135 20.92 2.61 -2.84
C GLY A 135 20.90 2.01 -4.25
N VAL A 136 21.84 2.47 -5.09
CA VAL A 136 21.95 2.05 -6.49
C VAL A 136 22.28 0.57 -6.59
N LYS A 137 21.49 -0.16 -7.37
CA LYS A 137 21.72 -1.56 -7.73
C LYS A 137 22.37 -1.69 -9.09
N LYS A 138 21.93 -0.87 -10.02
CA LYS A 138 22.40 -0.94 -11.39
C LYS A 138 22.27 0.41 -12.06
N GLU A 139 23.30 0.78 -12.80
CA GLU A 139 23.32 1.90 -13.74
C GLU A 139 23.26 1.33 -15.16
N ILE A 140 22.43 1.91 -16.00
CA ILE A 140 22.16 1.44 -17.36
C ILE A 140 22.19 2.65 -18.29
N GLY A 141 23.12 2.63 -19.25
CA GLY A 141 23.09 3.52 -20.41
C GLY A 141 22.33 2.89 -21.56
N THR A 142 21.32 3.58 -22.08
CA THR A 142 20.59 3.15 -23.28
C THR A 142 21.24 3.70 -24.54
N SER A 143 21.12 2.99 -25.67
CA SER A 143 21.66 3.48 -26.94
C SER A 143 20.80 4.57 -27.59
N TRP A 144 19.56 4.74 -27.13
CA TRP A 144 18.57 5.68 -27.68
C TRP A 144 17.87 6.44 -26.57
N PRO A 145 17.35 7.63 -26.85
CA PRO A 145 16.64 8.44 -25.86
C PRO A 145 15.47 7.69 -25.21
N ILE A 146 15.40 7.80 -23.90
CA ILE A 146 14.34 7.21 -23.09
C ILE A 146 13.11 8.10 -23.14
N ILE A 147 11.97 7.53 -23.51
CA ILE A 147 10.69 8.23 -23.47
C ILE A 147 10.01 8.00 -22.13
N LYS A 148 9.99 6.73 -21.70
CA LYS A 148 9.35 6.31 -20.44
C LYS A 148 9.98 5.02 -19.94
N ALA A 149 10.06 4.89 -18.61
CA ALA A 149 10.40 3.63 -17.97
C ALA A 149 9.33 3.25 -16.95
N CYS A 150 9.21 1.97 -16.65
CA CYS A 150 8.43 1.42 -15.56
C CYS A 150 9.19 0.26 -14.92
N ILE A 151 8.99 0.09 -13.61
CA ILE A 151 9.68 -0.93 -12.83
C ILE A 151 8.66 -1.89 -12.21
N ALA A 152 9.02 -3.16 -12.14
CA ALA A 152 8.23 -4.20 -11.49
C ALA A 152 8.74 -4.47 -10.07
N SER A 153 7.94 -5.14 -9.24
CA SER A 153 8.26 -5.44 -7.85
C SER A 153 9.51 -6.31 -7.65
N GLN A 154 9.90 -7.09 -8.67
CA GLN A 154 11.14 -7.87 -8.69
C GLN A 154 12.38 -7.08 -9.16
N GLY A 155 12.23 -5.79 -9.52
CA GLY A 155 13.33 -4.97 -10.01
C GLY A 155 13.60 -5.04 -11.51
N THR A 156 12.74 -5.69 -12.30
CA THR A 156 12.81 -5.66 -13.76
C THR A 156 12.25 -4.34 -14.26
N VAL A 157 12.99 -3.65 -15.13
CA VAL A 157 12.60 -2.37 -15.73
C VAL A 157 12.30 -2.54 -17.20
N ALA A 158 11.14 -2.07 -17.62
CA ALA A 158 10.76 -1.91 -19.01
C ALA A 158 10.99 -0.45 -19.43
N VAL A 159 11.77 -0.24 -20.47
CA VAL A 159 12.16 1.07 -20.99
C VAL A 159 11.69 1.23 -22.40
N LEU A 160 10.87 2.24 -22.66
CA LEU A 160 10.47 2.67 -23.98
C LEU A 160 11.49 3.67 -24.51
N VAL A 161 12.14 3.33 -25.59
CA VAL A 161 13.13 4.17 -26.28
C VAL A 161 12.69 4.53 -27.70
N SER A 162 13.18 5.63 -28.23
CA SER A 162 12.88 6.09 -29.60
C SER A 162 14.14 6.09 -30.46
N GLU A 163 14.03 5.48 -31.63
CA GLU A 163 15.06 5.51 -32.68
C GLU A 163 14.43 5.86 -34.02
N ASN A 164 14.77 6.99 -34.63
CA ASN A 164 14.35 7.40 -35.97
C ASN A 164 12.83 7.18 -36.21
N GLU A 165 11.98 7.74 -35.37
CA GLU A 165 10.50 7.60 -35.40
C GLU A 165 9.94 6.21 -35.05
N ASN A 166 10.82 5.24 -34.78
CA ASN A 166 10.40 3.92 -34.26
C ASN A 166 10.52 3.86 -32.74
N TYR A 167 9.67 3.07 -32.13
CA TYR A 167 9.62 2.88 -30.70
C TYR A 167 9.92 1.43 -30.33
N TYR A 168 10.81 1.24 -29.37
CA TYR A 168 11.21 -0.08 -28.88
C TYR A 168 11.03 -0.16 -27.37
N VAL A 169 10.59 -1.31 -26.90
CA VAL A 169 10.56 -1.63 -25.48
C VAL A 169 11.72 -2.56 -25.17
N LYS A 170 12.60 -2.11 -24.28
CA LYS A 170 13.73 -2.92 -23.76
C LYS A 170 13.46 -3.32 -22.33
N LEU A 171 13.77 -4.55 -21.97
CA LEU A 171 13.65 -5.08 -20.63
C LEU A 171 15.03 -5.24 -20.02
N TYR A 172 15.21 -4.69 -18.83
CA TYR A 172 16.44 -4.79 -18.03
C TYR A 172 16.11 -5.43 -16.70
N ASP A 173 16.94 -6.37 -16.26
CA ASP A 173 16.81 -7.03 -14.98
C ASP A 173 17.94 -6.56 -14.04
N CYS A 174 17.61 -6.23 -12.80
CA CYS A 174 18.58 -5.84 -11.80
C CYS A 174 19.32 -7.02 -11.18
N LEU A 175 18.77 -8.23 -11.29
CA LEU A 175 19.29 -9.43 -10.61
C LEU A 175 20.25 -10.27 -11.48
N LEU A 176 20.22 -10.11 -12.80
CA LEU A 176 21.09 -10.87 -13.68
C LEU A 176 22.45 -10.20 -13.85
N TYR A 177 23.44 -10.73 -13.17
CA TYR A 177 24.87 -10.48 -13.35
C TYR A 177 25.38 -11.20 -14.60
N THR A 178 24.76 -11.01 -15.74
CA THR A 178 25.29 -11.57 -16.98
C THR A 178 25.04 -10.61 -18.14
N SER A 179 26.17 -10.22 -18.75
CA SER A 179 26.38 -9.69 -20.10
C SER A 179 25.15 -9.27 -20.91
N PRO A 180 25.16 -8.06 -21.50
CA PRO A 180 24.03 -7.59 -22.30
C PRO A 180 23.92 -8.42 -23.57
N SER A 181 23.02 -9.39 -23.57
CA SER A 181 22.47 -9.91 -24.82
C SER A 181 21.06 -9.33 -24.95
N PRO A 182 20.84 -8.38 -25.87
CA PRO A 182 19.48 -8.02 -26.22
C PRO A 182 18.83 -9.27 -26.79
N ARG A 183 17.84 -9.84 -26.11
CA ARG A 183 16.92 -10.72 -26.79
C ARG A 183 16.09 -9.86 -27.71
N ASP A 184 16.55 -9.77 -28.95
CA ASP A 184 15.70 -9.37 -30.04
C ASP A 184 14.53 -10.36 -30.11
N ILE A 185 13.36 -9.91 -29.75
CA ILE A 185 12.12 -10.56 -30.14
C ILE A 185 11.93 -10.16 -31.62
N SER A 186 12.73 -10.76 -32.52
CA SER A 186 12.47 -10.71 -33.91
C SER A 186 11.21 -11.51 -34.18
N GLY A 187 10.20 -10.83 -34.68
CA GLY A 187 8.89 -11.36 -34.94
C GLY A 187 8.94 -12.70 -35.71
N SER A 188 8.12 -13.62 -35.26
CA SER A 188 7.82 -14.86 -35.95
C SER A 188 7.38 -14.58 -37.37
N ARG A 189 8.25 -14.92 -38.34
CA ARG A 189 7.84 -15.11 -39.74
C ARG A 189 6.79 -16.21 -39.76
N MET A 190 5.59 -15.89 -40.18
CA MET A 190 4.62 -16.87 -40.57
C MET A 190 5.16 -17.63 -41.83
N PRO A 191 5.13 -18.95 -41.86
CA PRO A 191 5.43 -19.67 -43.08
C PRO A 191 4.30 -19.43 -44.12
N SER A 192 4.70 -18.92 -45.28
CA SER A 192 3.87 -18.84 -46.45
C SER A 192 3.55 -20.26 -46.90
N SER A 193 2.27 -20.66 -46.85
CA SER A 193 1.79 -21.89 -47.47
C SER A 193 1.72 -21.69 -48.97
N ALA A 194 2.47 -22.53 -49.69
CA ALA A 194 2.26 -22.79 -51.10
C ALA A 194 1.17 -23.85 -51.28
#